data_8cea94a306ea98d003881c40093d29ac
#
_entry.id   8cea94a306ea98d003881c40093d29ac
#
_cell.length_a   1.000
_cell.length_b   1.000
_cell.length_c   1.000
_cell.angle_alpha   90.00
_cell.angle_beta   90.00
_cell.angle_gamma   90.00
#
_symmetry.space_group_name_H-M   'P 1'
#
loop_
_entity.id
_entity.type
_entity.pdbx_description
1 polymer ?
#
loop_
_entity_poly.entity_id
_entity_poly.type
_entity_poly.pdbx_seq_one_letter_code
_entity_poly.pdbx_strand_id
1 'polypeptide(L)'
;ETGAAEEAARRIAKLPSLSLVGLHSHIGSQIFDSSGFEVAAGRIVALAQRLHEEQGIDIAELNLGGGMGIAYVDSDDPINVADMAAQIGRIVSRACSDAGIDEPTLAFEPGRAIVGPAGITLYEVGTIKPVELDSGVFRTYVSVDDGMSDNIRTALYGAEYSVRLASRSSSAPPMLCRVVGKHCESGDVVVRDAWLPEDLAPGDLLAVA
;
A
#
# COMPACT_ATOMS: atom_id res chain seq x y z
N GLU A 1 -7.31 -23.41 -2.69
CA GLU A 1 -6.89 -24.55 -3.54
C GLU A 1 -6.38 -25.74 -2.70
N THR A 2 -5.83 -25.50 -1.50
CA THR A 2 -5.36 -26.57 -0.61
C THR A 2 -6.46 -27.17 0.27
N GLY A 3 -7.64 -26.54 0.35
CA GLY A 3 -8.72 -26.91 1.26
C GLY A 3 -8.48 -26.55 2.73
N ALA A 4 -7.33 -25.95 3.08
CA ALA A 4 -6.97 -25.69 4.46
C ALA A 4 -7.93 -24.74 5.20
N ALA A 5 -8.45 -23.71 4.53
CA ALA A 5 -9.41 -22.78 5.13
C ALA A 5 -10.74 -23.48 5.46
N GLU A 6 -11.20 -24.33 4.56
CA GLU A 6 -12.42 -25.12 4.76
C GLU A 6 -12.27 -26.14 5.88
N GLU A 7 -11.14 -26.84 5.95
CA GLU A 7 -10.83 -27.75 7.05
C GLU A 7 -10.72 -27.00 8.41
N ALA A 8 -10.11 -25.81 8.41
CA ALA A 8 -10.08 -24.96 9.62
C ALA A 8 -11.49 -24.58 10.07
N ALA A 9 -12.37 -24.17 9.15
CA ALA A 9 -13.75 -23.86 9.46
C ALA A 9 -14.49 -25.07 10.06
N ARG A 10 -14.33 -26.28 9.48
CA ARG A 10 -14.90 -27.52 10.02
C ARG A 10 -14.40 -27.85 11.43
N ARG A 11 -13.13 -27.59 11.71
CA ARG A 11 -12.58 -27.80 13.06
C ARG A 11 -13.13 -26.81 14.06
N ILE A 12 -13.21 -25.52 13.68
CA ILE A 12 -13.77 -24.47 14.55
C ILE A 12 -15.20 -24.80 14.93
N ALA A 13 -16.04 -25.22 13.98
CA ALA A 13 -17.43 -25.58 14.22
C ALA A 13 -17.64 -26.73 15.24
N LYS A 14 -16.60 -27.56 15.47
CA LYS A 14 -16.63 -28.65 16.45
C LYS A 14 -16.13 -28.25 17.85
N LEU A 15 -15.62 -27.03 18.01
CA LEU A 15 -15.03 -26.56 19.26
C LEU A 15 -16.04 -25.70 20.02
N PRO A 16 -16.53 -26.14 21.23
CA PRO A 16 -17.60 -25.46 21.95
C PRO A 16 -17.21 -24.08 22.49
N SER A 17 -15.91 -23.78 22.53
CA SER A 17 -15.38 -22.49 23.00
C SER A 17 -15.13 -21.49 21.86
N LEU A 18 -15.39 -21.86 20.60
CA LEU A 18 -15.19 -21.00 19.43
C LEU A 18 -16.50 -20.80 18.67
N SER A 19 -16.63 -19.64 18.06
CA SER A 19 -17.68 -19.32 17.08
C SER A 19 -17.03 -18.81 15.81
N LEU A 20 -17.32 -19.45 14.69
CA LEU A 20 -16.89 -18.95 13.39
C LEU A 20 -17.85 -17.84 12.95
N VAL A 21 -17.39 -16.60 13.00
CA VAL A 21 -18.23 -15.44 12.64
C VAL A 21 -18.00 -14.96 11.22
N GLY A 22 -16.81 -15.20 10.65
CA GLY A 22 -16.49 -14.65 9.34
C GLY A 22 -15.31 -15.33 8.65
N LEU A 23 -15.11 -14.92 7.39
CA LEU A 23 -13.97 -15.29 6.57
C LEU A 23 -13.18 -14.04 6.22
N HIS A 24 -11.85 -14.16 6.17
CA HIS A 24 -10.94 -13.06 5.85
C HIS A 24 -10.08 -13.41 4.64
N SER A 25 -9.83 -12.40 3.80
CA SER A 25 -8.81 -12.46 2.76
C SER A 25 -8.08 -11.13 2.64
N HIS A 26 -6.79 -11.17 2.32
CA HIS A 26 -6.00 -9.99 2.01
C HIS A 26 -5.24 -10.23 0.71
N ILE A 27 -5.38 -9.32 -0.26
CA ILE A 27 -4.94 -9.55 -1.65
C ILE A 27 -3.68 -8.77 -2.04
N GLY A 28 -3.19 -7.89 -1.17
CA GLY A 28 -1.97 -7.12 -1.43
C GLY A 28 -2.01 -5.70 -0.90
N SER A 29 -1.17 -4.84 -1.47
CA SER A 29 -0.99 -3.44 -1.06
C SER A 29 -0.81 -2.54 -2.29
N GLN A 30 -1.15 -1.25 -2.17
CA GLN A 30 -1.14 -0.29 -3.29
C GLN A 30 -2.06 -0.74 -4.43
N ILE A 31 -3.30 -1.07 -4.10
CA ILE A 31 -4.33 -1.51 -5.03
C ILE A 31 -5.11 -0.28 -5.46
N PHE A 32 -5.08 0.03 -6.76
CA PHE A 32 -5.66 1.23 -7.33
C PHE A 32 -7.03 1.02 -8.00
N ASP A 33 -7.46 -0.25 -8.18
CA ASP A 33 -8.74 -0.60 -8.78
C ASP A 33 -9.43 -1.76 -8.06
N SER A 34 -10.66 -2.07 -8.44
CA SER A 34 -11.48 -3.09 -7.78
C SER A 34 -11.30 -4.51 -8.36
N SER A 35 -10.51 -4.71 -9.40
CA SER A 35 -10.44 -6.01 -10.12
C SER A 35 -9.92 -7.14 -9.24
N GLY A 36 -8.91 -6.87 -8.41
CA GLY A 36 -8.39 -7.84 -7.45
C GLY A 36 -9.43 -8.22 -6.38
N PHE A 37 -10.25 -7.27 -5.96
CA PHE A 37 -11.34 -7.52 -5.00
C PHE A 37 -12.47 -8.36 -5.61
N GLU A 38 -12.73 -8.24 -6.92
CA GLU A 38 -13.71 -9.09 -7.60
C GLU A 38 -13.32 -10.57 -7.53
N VAL A 39 -12.05 -10.88 -7.83
CA VAL A 39 -11.52 -12.25 -7.74
C VAL A 39 -11.55 -12.76 -6.29
N ALA A 40 -11.18 -11.93 -5.33
CA ALA A 40 -11.18 -12.30 -3.91
C ALA A 40 -12.60 -12.55 -3.40
N ALA A 41 -13.54 -11.67 -3.71
CA ALA A 41 -14.94 -11.80 -3.35
C ALA A 41 -15.54 -13.09 -3.91
N GLY A 42 -15.33 -13.39 -5.20
CA GLY A 42 -15.81 -14.62 -5.80
C GLY A 42 -15.29 -15.88 -5.09
N ARG A 43 -14.01 -15.89 -4.70
CA ARG A 43 -13.40 -17.04 -3.99
C ARG A 43 -13.91 -17.20 -2.56
N ILE A 44 -14.05 -16.10 -1.83
CA ILE A 44 -14.48 -16.15 -0.43
C ILE A 44 -15.98 -16.46 -0.32
N VAL A 45 -16.80 -15.92 -1.23
CA VAL A 45 -18.23 -16.23 -1.32
C VAL A 45 -18.44 -17.70 -1.71
N ALA A 46 -17.68 -18.24 -2.66
CA ALA A 46 -17.74 -19.66 -3.01
C ALA A 46 -17.33 -20.57 -1.83
N LEU A 47 -16.42 -20.14 -0.97
CA LEU A 47 -16.12 -20.88 0.27
C LEU A 47 -17.27 -20.79 1.26
N ALA A 48 -17.86 -19.62 1.45
CA ALA A 48 -19.02 -19.42 2.34
C ALA A 48 -20.20 -20.30 1.88
N GLN A 49 -20.49 -20.34 0.58
CA GLN A 49 -21.51 -21.22 -0.01
C GLN A 49 -21.28 -22.69 0.35
N ARG A 50 -20.06 -23.21 0.12
CA ARG A 50 -19.75 -24.61 0.45
C ARG A 50 -19.89 -24.90 1.94
N LEU A 51 -19.48 -23.99 2.83
CA LEU A 51 -19.65 -24.14 4.27
C LEU A 51 -21.12 -24.19 4.66
N HIS A 52 -21.96 -23.38 4.03
CA HIS A 52 -23.40 -23.42 4.20
C HIS A 52 -23.99 -24.77 3.72
N GLU A 53 -23.76 -25.14 2.46
CA GLU A 53 -24.35 -26.32 1.83
C GLU A 53 -23.93 -27.64 2.50
N GLU A 54 -22.63 -27.78 2.82
CA GLU A 54 -22.09 -29.05 3.32
C GLU A 54 -22.16 -29.20 4.83
N GLN A 55 -22.21 -28.08 5.57
CA GLN A 55 -22.02 -28.09 7.01
C GLN A 55 -23.06 -27.28 7.78
N GLY A 56 -23.94 -26.55 7.08
CA GLY A 56 -24.93 -25.67 7.73
C GLY A 56 -24.29 -24.51 8.48
N ILE A 57 -23.08 -24.07 8.05
CA ILE A 57 -22.37 -22.94 8.67
C ILE A 57 -22.65 -21.67 7.89
N ASP A 58 -23.37 -20.75 8.50
CA ASP A 58 -23.62 -19.43 7.96
C ASP A 58 -22.50 -18.47 8.34
N ILE A 59 -21.99 -17.76 7.34
CA ILE A 59 -20.92 -16.78 7.51
C ILE A 59 -21.57 -15.40 7.65
N ALA A 60 -21.42 -14.79 8.82
CA ALA A 60 -22.02 -13.50 9.13
C ALA A 60 -21.19 -12.31 8.61
N GLU A 61 -19.86 -12.47 8.43
CA GLU A 61 -18.96 -11.42 8.00
C GLU A 61 -17.98 -11.89 6.92
N LEU A 62 -17.79 -11.06 5.90
CA LEU A 62 -16.70 -11.18 4.94
C LEU A 62 -15.74 -9.99 5.08
N ASN A 63 -14.53 -10.26 5.56
CA ASN A 63 -13.47 -9.28 5.63
C ASN A 63 -12.58 -9.41 4.39
N LEU A 64 -12.60 -8.39 3.54
CA LEU A 64 -11.82 -8.35 2.29
C LEU A 64 -10.43 -7.74 2.47
N GLY A 65 -10.03 -7.51 3.74
CA GLY A 65 -8.72 -6.98 4.09
C GLY A 65 -8.57 -5.51 3.76
N GLY A 66 -7.33 -5.11 3.58
CA GLY A 66 -6.98 -3.75 3.22
C GLY A 66 -6.28 -3.68 1.86
N GLY A 67 -5.30 -2.79 1.77
CA GLY A 67 -4.46 -2.66 0.59
C GLY A 67 -4.85 -1.56 -0.36
N MET A 68 -5.93 -0.80 -0.10
CA MET A 68 -6.29 0.38 -0.88
C MET A 68 -5.10 1.32 -0.97
N GLY A 69 -4.72 1.69 -2.20
CA GLY A 69 -3.58 2.52 -2.51
C GLY A 69 -3.83 4.00 -2.26
N ILE A 70 -2.74 4.73 -2.10
CA ILE A 70 -2.70 6.20 -2.09
C ILE A 70 -1.64 6.68 -3.07
N ALA A 71 -1.73 7.93 -3.51
CA ALA A 71 -0.71 8.54 -4.34
C ALA A 71 0.53 8.92 -3.50
N TYR A 72 1.70 8.45 -3.91
CA TYR A 72 3.01 8.88 -3.42
C TYR A 72 3.77 9.71 -4.44
N VAL A 73 3.47 9.52 -5.72
CA VAL A 73 4.03 10.28 -6.84
C VAL A 73 2.91 10.78 -7.76
N ASP A 74 3.21 11.77 -8.59
CA ASP A 74 2.20 12.42 -9.45
C ASP A 74 1.61 11.46 -10.52
N SER A 75 2.27 10.35 -10.79
CA SER A 75 1.78 9.31 -11.71
C SER A 75 0.81 8.32 -11.06
N ASP A 76 0.70 8.32 -9.74
CA ASP A 76 -0.25 7.46 -9.02
C ASP A 76 -1.67 8.01 -9.16
N ASP A 77 -2.60 7.16 -9.55
CA ASP A 77 -4.02 7.50 -9.71
C ASP A 77 -4.91 6.51 -8.95
N PRO A 78 -4.95 6.59 -7.60
CA PRO A 78 -5.80 5.73 -6.80
C PRO A 78 -7.27 6.10 -6.99
N ILE A 79 -8.13 5.09 -7.13
CA ILE A 79 -9.57 5.29 -7.15
C ILE A 79 -10.04 5.95 -5.84
N ASN A 80 -11.04 6.83 -5.95
CA ASN A 80 -11.67 7.41 -4.77
C ASN A 80 -12.25 6.32 -3.86
N VAL A 81 -12.06 6.46 -2.55
CA VAL A 81 -12.46 5.44 -1.55
C VAL A 81 -13.97 5.16 -1.59
N ALA A 82 -14.80 6.19 -1.79
CA ALA A 82 -16.25 5.99 -1.90
C ALA A 82 -16.64 5.20 -3.15
N ASP A 83 -15.98 5.47 -4.28
CA ASP A 83 -16.20 4.73 -5.53
C ASP A 83 -15.71 3.27 -5.41
N MET A 84 -14.56 3.06 -4.77
CA MET A 84 -14.04 1.73 -4.45
C MET A 84 -15.03 0.95 -3.60
N ALA A 85 -15.53 1.54 -2.51
CA ALA A 85 -16.50 0.91 -1.62
C ALA A 85 -17.80 0.55 -2.36
N ALA A 86 -18.31 1.46 -3.19
CA ALA A 86 -19.51 1.22 -4.00
C ALA A 86 -19.30 0.09 -5.03
N GLN A 87 -18.12 0.03 -5.65
CA GLN A 87 -17.80 -1.06 -6.59
C GLN A 87 -17.71 -2.41 -5.89
N ILE A 88 -16.97 -2.49 -4.77
CA ILE A 88 -16.82 -3.73 -4.00
C ILE A 88 -18.18 -4.20 -3.47
N GLY A 89 -19.02 -3.30 -2.96
CA GLY A 89 -20.38 -3.63 -2.52
C GLY A 89 -21.19 -4.31 -3.63
N ARG A 90 -21.20 -3.75 -4.84
CA ARG A 90 -21.88 -4.37 -5.99
C ARG A 90 -21.30 -5.73 -6.36
N ILE A 91 -19.97 -5.88 -6.33
CA ILE A 91 -19.27 -7.14 -6.62
C ILE A 91 -19.72 -8.23 -5.65
N VAL A 92 -19.70 -7.95 -4.35
CA VAL A 92 -20.08 -8.94 -3.33
C VAL A 92 -21.57 -9.26 -3.40
N SER A 93 -22.43 -8.25 -3.51
CA SER A 93 -23.88 -8.46 -3.63
C SER A 93 -24.24 -9.36 -4.80
N ARG A 94 -23.60 -9.14 -5.96
CA ARG A 94 -23.75 -10.01 -7.13
C ARG A 94 -23.24 -11.43 -6.86
N ALA A 95 -22.04 -11.56 -6.30
CA ALA A 95 -21.46 -12.88 -6.03
C ALA A 95 -22.33 -13.69 -5.05
N CYS A 96 -22.88 -13.07 -4.00
CA CYS A 96 -23.79 -13.71 -3.05
C CYS A 96 -25.11 -14.13 -3.72
N SER A 97 -25.67 -13.24 -4.55
CA SER A 97 -26.89 -13.54 -5.33
C SER A 97 -26.69 -14.73 -6.26
N ASP A 98 -25.56 -14.78 -6.98
CA ASP A 98 -25.21 -15.87 -7.90
C ASP A 98 -24.96 -17.18 -7.14
N ALA A 99 -24.43 -17.11 -5.91
CA ALA A 99 -24.20 -18.25 -5.02
C ALA A 99 -25.43 -18.69 -4.23
N GLY A 100 -26.51 -17.92 -4.24
CA GLY A 100 -27.74 -18.22 -3.49
C GLY A 100 -27.58 -18.19 -1.96
N ILE A 101 -26.67 -17.33 -1.45
CA ILE A 101 -26.48 -17.10 -0.01
C ILE A 101 -26.89 -15.68 0.37
N ASP A 102 -27.26 -15.49 1.64
CA ASP A 102 -27.51 -14.16 2.19
C ASP A 102 -26.23 -13.33 2.18
N GLU A 103 -26.38 -12.01 1.95
CA GLU A 103 -25.25 -11.09 1.90
C GLU A 103 -24.70 -10.83 3.32
N PRO A 104 -23.44 -11.24 3.60
CA PRO A 104 -22.82 -11.01 4.90
C PRO A 104 -22.45 -9.54 5.12
N THR A 105 -22.17 -9.15 6.36
CA THR A 105 -21.58 -7.86 6.66
C THR A 105 -20.18 -7.77 6.05
N LEU A 106 -19.90 -6.67 5.33
CA LEU A 106 -18.57 -6.41 4.79
C LEU A 106 -17.69 -5.69 5.81
N ALA A 107 -16.48 -6.22 6.00
CA ALA A 107 -15.43 -5.58 6.79
C ALA A 107 -14.20 -5.30 5.93
N PHE A 108 -13.44 -4.25 6.28
CA PHE A 108 -12.22 -3.80 5.60
C PHE A 108 -11.18 -3.34 6.60
N GLU A 109 -9.90 -3.39 6.16
CA GLU A 109 -8.73 -2.98 6.95
C GLU A 109 -7.89 -1.92 6.20
N PRO A 110 -8.44 -0.74 5.89
CA PRO A 110 -7.83 0.24 4.99
C PRO A 110 -6.77 1.11 5.68
N GLY A 111 -5.80 0.53 6.38
CA GLY A 111 -4.81 1.25 7.19
C GLY A 111 -4.14 2.41 6.46
N ARG A 112 -3.45 2.12 5.33
CA ARG A 112 -2.75 3.12 4.54
C ARG A 112 -3.67 4.23 4.01
N ALA A 113 -4.82 3.87 3.48
CA ALA A 113 -5.77 4.84 2.93
C ALA A 113 -6.31 5.81 3.98
N ILE A 114 -6.32 5.41 5.27
CA ILE A 114 -6.73 6.27 6.38
C ILE A 114 -5.60 7.19 6.84
N VAL A 115 -4.40 6.63 7.11
CA VAL A 115 -3.34 7.38 7.79
C VAL A 115 -2.27 7.94 6.86
N GLY A 116 -2.05 7.34 5.70
CA GLY A 116 -0.97 7.73 4.79
C GLY A 116 -1.07 9.20 4.33
N PRO A 117 -2.25 9.70 3.89
CA PRO A 117 -2.38 11.09 3.47
C PRO A 117 -2.22 12.12 4.60
N ALA A 118 -2.22 11.68 5.86
CA ALA A 118 -2.10 12.55 7.04
C ALA A 118 -0.66 12.67 7.57
N GLY A 119 0.31 11.97 6.97
CA GLY A 119 1.69 11.93 7.43
C GLY A 119 2.70 12.23 6.33
N ILE A 120 3.83 12.78 6.73
CA ILE A 120 5.04 12.94 5.91
C ILE A 120 6.26 12.56 6.75
N THR A 121 7.35 12.17 6.07
CA THR A 121 8.64 12.00 6.73
C THR A 121 9.52 13.22 6.44
N LEU A 122 10.15 13.78 7.46
CA LEU A 122 11.13 14.86 7.31
C LEU A 122 12.53 14.29 7.47
N TYR A 123 13.39 14.64 6.52
CA TYR A 123 14.82 14.30 6.53
C TYR A 123 15.66 15.56 6.49
N GLU A 124 16.74 15.61 7.28
CA GLU A 124 17.73 16.67 7.19
C GLU A 124 18.77 16.35 6.11
N VAL A 125 19.03 17.33 5.25
CA VAL A 125 20.04 17.25 4.20
C VAL A 125 21.44 17.28 4.80
N GLY A 126 22.24 16.29 4.45
CA GLY A 126 23.66 16.21 4.78
C GLY A 126 24.54 16.60 3.60
N THR A 127 25.33 15.66 3.10
CA THR A 127 26.25 15.88 1.99
C THR A 127 25.50 15.97 0.64
N ILE A 128 25.87 16.97 -0.16
CA ILE A 128 25.38 17.12 -1.54
C ILE A 128 26.56 16.89 -2.48
N LYS A 129 26.44 15.91 -3.38
CA LYS A 129 27.53 15.49 -4.28
C LYS A 129 27.06 15.39 -5.73
N PRO A 130 27.44 16.31 -6.60
CA PRO A 130 27.23 16.15 -8.04
C PRO A 130 28.14 15.04 -8.57
N VAL A 131 27.57 14.17 -9.41
CA VAL A 131 28.28 13.07 -10.07
C VAL A 131 27.99 13.16 -11.56
N GLU A 132 29.04 13.22 -12.37
CA GLU A 132 28.92 13.14 -13.80
C GLU A 132 28.55 11.69 -14.20
N LEU A 133 27.48 11.58 -14.95
CA LEU A 133 27.08 10.36 -15.61
C LEU A 133 27.72 10.29 -16.99
N ASP A 134 27.50 9.22 -17.71
CA ASP A 134 27.92 9.12 -19.11
C ASP A 134 27.37 10.30 -19.93
N SER A 135 28.20 10.88 -20.79
CA SER A 135 27.82 11.93 -21.75
C SER A 135 27.62 13.35 -21.18
N GLY A 136 28.22 13.68 -20.03
CA GLY A 136 28.19 15.04 -19.48
C GLY A 136 26.88 15.41 -18.79
N VAL A 137 26.02 14.47 -18.53
CA VAL A 137 24.84 14.64 -17.70
C VAL A 137 25.22 14.47 -16.24
N PHE A 138 24.79 15.40 -15.39
CA PHE A 138 25.02 15.32 -13.95
C PHE A 138 23.78 14.83 -13.22
N ARG A 139 24.00 14.02 -12.19
CA ARG A 139 23.02 13.71 -11.16
C ARG A 139 23.60 14.10 -9.81
N THR A 140 22.83 14.82 -9.01
CA THR A 140 23.24 15.21 -7.68
C THR A 140 22.74 14.21 -6.65
N TYR A 141 23.65 13.59 -5.91
CA TYR A 141 23.32 12.77 -4.75
C TYR A 141 23.16 13.67 -3.54
N VAL A 142 22.03 13.55 -2.86
CA VAL A 142 21.69 14.29 -1.64
C VAL A 142 21.55 13.26 -0.53
N SER A 143 22.51 13.24 0.41
CA SER A 143 22.42 12.37 1.57
C SER A 143 21.49 12.98 2.62
N VAL A 144 20.82 12.13 3.36
CA VAL A 144 19.95 12.53 4.47
C VAL A 144 20.31 11.77 5.75
N ASP A 145 19.78 12.24 6.87
CA ASP A 145 20.13 11.79 8.23
C ASP A 145 19.56 10.42 8.63
N ASP A 146 18.70 9.82 7.80
CA ASP A 146 18.22 8.43 7.93
C ASP A 146 18.27 7.70 6.58
N GLY A 147 17.43 6.71 6.33
CA GLY A 147 17.43 5.96 5.09
C GLY A 147 16.63 4.65 5.16
N MET A 148 17.23 3.57 4.63
CA MET A 148 16.54 2.28 4.51
C MET A 148 16.19 1.62 5.84
N SER A 149 16.79 2.02 6.95
CA SER A 149 16.39 1.56 8.29
C SER A 149 15.06 2.17 8.74
N ASP A 150 14.72 3.32 8.21
CA ASP A 150 13.47 4.02 8.42
C ASP A 150 12.42 3.61 7.36
N ASN A 151 12.83 3.60 6.08
CA ASN A 151 11.99 3.22 4.97
C ASN A 151 12.67 2.25 4.01
N ILE A 152 12.51 0.95 4.25
CA ILE A 152 13.06 -0.13 3.43
C ILE A 152 12.35 -0.31 2.07
N ARG A 153 11.19 0.32 1.87
CA ARG A 153 10.27 0.01 0.78
C ARG A 153 10.85 0.28 -0.61
N THR A 154 11.67 1.32 -0.76
CA THR A 154 12.34 1.62 -2.04
C THR A 154 13.29 0.50 -2.44
N ALA A 155 14.05 -0.06 -1.49
CA ALA A 155 14.96 -1.17 -1.75
C ALA A 155 14.21 -2.49 -1.96
N LEU A 156 13.21 -2.78 -1.13
CA LEU A 156 12.54 -4.09 -1.08
C LEU A 156 11.47 -4.26 -2.16
N TYR A 157 10.74 -3.19 -2.45
CA TYR A 157 9.57 -3.23 -3.34
C TYR A 157 9.70 -2.32 -4.57
N GLY A 158 10.80 -1.58 -4.71
CA GLY A 158 10.93 -0.56 -5.75
C GLY A 158 9.94 0.61 -5.58
N ALA A 159 9.46 0.83 -4.35
CA ALA A 159 8.51 1.91 -4.08
C ALA A 159 9.09 3.27 -4.46
N GLU A 160 8.25 4.13 -4.99
CA GLU A 160 8.59 5.50 -5.37
C GLU A 160 7.90 6.49 -4.44
N TYR A 161 8.56 7.61 -4.21
CA TYR A 161 8.10 8.68 -3.33
C TYR A 161 8.37 10.04 -3.96
N SER A 162 7.47 10.99 -3.75
CA SER A 162 7.74 12.40 -4.02
C SER A 162 8.52 13.02 -2.87
N VAL A 163 9.33 14.03 -3.20
CA VAL A 163 10.11 14.78 -2.21
C VAL A 163 10.09 16.27 -2.53
N ARG A 164 10.04 17.10 -1.51
CA ARG A 164 10.05 18.57 -1.64
C ARG A 164 10.92 19.19 -0.55
N LEU A 165 11.56 20.35 -0.87
CA LEU A 165 12.17 21.20 0.12
C LEU A 165 11.09 21.75 1.06
N ALA A 166 11.27 21.58 2.38
CA ALA A 166 10.27 21.90 3.39
C ALA A 166 10.70 23.02 4.35
N SER A 167 12.01 23.23 4.56
CA SER A 167 12.54 24.22 5.51
C SER A 167 12.37 25.67 5.05
N ARG A 168 12.29 25.92 3.75
CA ARG A 168 12.21 27.24 3.16
C ARG A 168 11.64 27.20 1.74
N SER A 169 11.29 28.37 1.23
CA SER A 169 11.00 28.52 -0.21
C SER A 169 12.30 28.77 -1.00
N SER A 170 12.32 28.30 -2.25
CA SER A 170 13.38 28.58 -3.20
C SER A 170 12.81 28.95 -4.55
N SER A 171 13.48 29.87 -5.26
CA SER A 171 13.24 30.21 -6.65
C SER A 171 14.38 29.76 -7.57
N ALA A 172 15.34 29.00 -7.06
CA ALA A 172 16.43 28.45 -7.84
C ALA A 172 15.91 27.44 -8.87
N PRO A 173 16.58 27.28 -10.00
CA PRO A 173 16.25 26.26 -10.99
C PRO A 173 16.24 24.85 -10.38
N PRO A 174 15.45 23.93 -10.94
CA PRO A 174 15.46 22.54 -10.47
C PRO A 174 16.68 21.78 -11.01
N MET A 175 17.32 20.98 -10.15
CA MET A 175 18.37 20.02 -10.52
C MET A 175 17.88 18.57 -10.28
N LEU A 176 18.35 17.65 -11.13
CA LEU A 176 18.06 16.22 -10.96
C LEU A 176 18.86 15.65 -9.80
N CYS A 177 18.14 15.13 -8.80
CA CYS A 177 18.70 14.59 -7.59
C CYS A 177 18.35 13.12 -7.38
N ARG A 178 19.18 12.44 -6.60
CA ARG A 178 18.88 11.17 -5.93
C ARG A 178 19.02 11.36 -4.43
N VAL A 179 17.97 11.18 -3.69
CA VAL A 179 18.00 11.22 -2.23
C VAL A 179 18.43 9.85 -1.70
N VAL A 180 19.51 9.83 -0.94
CA VAL A 180 20.15 8.62 -0.42
C VAL A 180 20.30 8.69 1.09
N GLY A 181 20.20 7.55 1.76
CA GLY A 181 20.38 7.49 3.20
C GLY A 181 21.83 7.51 3.64
N LYS A 182 22.02 7.28 4.94
CA LYS A 182 23.32 7.32 5.63
C LYS A 182 24.06 5.96 5.68
N HIS A 183 23.40 4.89 5.24
CA HIS A 183 23.99 3.55 5.35
C HIS A 183 24.98 3.28 4.22
N CYS A 184 26.04 2.53 4.51
CA CYS A 184 27.02 2.08 3.53
C CYS A 184 26.49 0.89 2.71
N GLU A 185 25.37 1.15 2.01
CA GLU A 185 24.64 0.15 1.21
C GLU A 185 24.12 0.79 -0.07
N SER A 186 24.39 0.19 -1.23
CA SER A 186 23.98 0.73 -2.53
C SER A 186 22.46 0.82 -2.72
N GLY A 187 21.71 0.02 -1.98
CA GLY A 187 20.24 0.03 -1.95
C GLY A 187 19.64 1.10 -1.04
N ASP A 188 20.46 1.88 -0.31
CA ASP A 188 19.96 2.91 0.61
C ASP A 188 19.55 4.18 -0.14
N VAL A 189 18.49 4.05 -0.91
CA VAL A 189 17.89 5.11 -1.71
C VAL A 189 16.49 5.41 -1.18
N VAL A 190 16.27 6.65 -0.77
CA VAL A 190 14.97 7.15 -0.30
C VAL A 190 14.11 7.56 -1.50
N VAL A 191 14.66 8.40 -2.40
CA VAL A 191 13.99 8.80 -3.65
C VAL A 191 14.97 8.66 -4.82
N ARG A 192 14.58 7.91 -5.85
CA ARG A 192 15.47 7.57 -6.97
C ARG A 192 15.77 8.74 -7.89
N ASP A 193 14.75 9.46 -8.27
CA ASP A 193 14.83 10.61 -9.16
C ASP A 193 13.88 11.72 -8.66
N ALA A 194 14.44 12.85 -8.32
CA ALA A 194 13.73 14.00 -7.78
C ALA A 194 14.25 15.30 -8.40
N TRP A 195 13.38 16.28 -8.52
CA TRP A 195 13.76 17.63 -8.93
C TRP A 195 13.76 18.53 -7.70
N LEU A 196 14.94 18.91 -7.22
CA LEU A 196 15.15 19.77 -6.07
C LEU A 196 15.85 21.08 -6.51
N PRO A 197 15.69 22.18 -5.77
CA PRO A 197 16.31 23.46 -6.16
C PRO A 197 17.83 23.38 -6.09
N GLU A 198 18.51 24.05 -7.03
CA GLU A 198 19.99 24.08 -7.12
C GLU A 198 20.66 24.74 -5.90
N ASP A 199 19.93 25.57 -5.16
CA ASP A 199 20.42 26.23 -3.94
C ASP A 199 20.19 25.38 -2.67
N LEU A 200 19.86 24.09 -2.81
CA LEU A 200 19.75 23.16 -1.69
C LEU A 200 21.07 23.11 -0.90
N ALA A 201 20.99 23.16 0.42
CA ALA A 201 22.15 23.22 1.30
C ALA A 201 22.05 22.18 2.45
N PRO A 202 23.20 21.75 3.00
CA PRO A 202 23.21 20.99 4.24
C PRO A 202 22.45 21.71 5.36
N GLY A 203 21.63 20.96 6.11
CA GLY A 203 20.72 21.48 7.14
C GLY A 203 19.33 21.87 6.62
N ASP A 204 19.10 21.90 5.31
CA ASP A 204 17.74 22.00 4.77
C ASP A 204 16.92 20.76 5.15
N LEU A 205 15.59 20.91 5.25
CA LEU A 205 14.68 19.79 5.48
C LEU A 205 13.97 19.41 4.17
N LEU A 206 13.92 18.11 3.91
CA LEU A 206 13.16 17.51 2.84
C LEU A 206 11.93 16.79 3.40
N ALA A 207 10.75 17.08 2.85
CA ALA A 207 9.54 16.31 3.14
C ALA A 207 9.36 15.23 2.07
N VAL A 208 9.21 13.99 2.51
CA VAL A 208 8.95 12.80 1.68
C VAL A 208 7.55 12.28 2.00
N ALA A 209 6.76 11.98 0.94
CA ALA A 209 5.37 11.52 1.05
C ALA A 209 5.26 10.08 1.54
#